data_0a2fcc566b52f232a13da588e421310b
#
_entry.id   0a2fcc566b52f232a13da588e421310b
#
_cell.length_a   1.000
_cell.length_b   1.000
_cell.length_c   1.000
_cell.angle_alpha   90.00
_cell.angle_beta   90.00
_cell.angle_gamma   90.00
#
_symmetry.space_group_name_H-M   'P 1'
#
loop_
_entity.id
_entity.type
_entity.pdbx_description
1 polymer ?
#
loop_
_entity_poly.entity_id
_entity_poly.type
_entity_poly.pdbx_seq_one_letter_code
_entity_poly.pdbx_strand_id
1 'polypeptide(L)'
;MNALSFLIFELDGARFGLDATQVRETIWLPELTPAEEAPPWIVGLFSLRGRIVPVADLRLRFGHPARRYSPGDQVVVTEAGGLPMGLIVGEVIDVIELPAESIQPPPQFDTAAPGLDHLVAGEARAGDGLVTLLDISRLARLPEWQTLAAAAQLPHGPAPAGRFCPDASAAERTLFRARAMALREAAVGEESGRLGLAVVQLGGEYFGVELAAVLEFCDIAQLSPIPCCPPHILGAMNLRGDLLTLIDPRAALSLPPAARGGKAVIARLGEQAVGIAVDEVHDIVYLRGEELQPPPAALRERCGAEITGTALYAGRIVTVVDLPALLAREAWIVNEQV
;
A
#
# COMPACT_ATOMS: atom_id res chain seq x y z
N MET A 1 -15.38 -0.44 -23.43
CA MET A 1 -15.86 -1.41 -22.41
C MET A 1 -15.30 -0.91 -21.11
N ASN A 2 -16.17 -0.57 -20.15
CA ASN A 2 -15.70 -0.04 -18.84
C ASN A 2 -15.47 -1.25 -17.94
N ALA A 3 -14.20 -1.59 -17.68
CA ALA A 3 -13.84 -2.63 -16.72
C ALA A 3 -13.69 -1.99 -15.34
N LEU A 4 -14.15 -2.68 -14.31
CA LEU A 4 -14.05 -2.28 -12.90
C LEU A 4 -13.11 -3.27 -12.20
N SER A 5 -12.20 -2.75 -11.40
CA SER A 5 -11.22 -3.56 -10.66
C SER A 5 -11.74 -3.88 -9.27
N PHE A 6 -11.66 -5.15 -8.88
CA PHE A 6 -12.11 -5.63 -7.57
C PHE A 6 -11.02 -6.43 -6.87
N LEU A 7 -10.77 -6.10 -5.60
CA LEU A 7 -10.00 -6.95 -4.70
C LEU A 7 -10.85 -8.13 -4.26
N ILE A 8 -10.41 -9.33 -4.58
CA ILE A 8 -11.11 -10.58 -4.24
C ILE A 8 -10.50 -11.18 -2.98
N PHE A 9 -11.34 -11.57 -2.05
CA PHE A 9 -10.95 -12.26 -0.83
C PHE A 9 -11.93 -13.37 -0.48
N GLU A 10 -11.47 -14.29 0.35
CA GLU A 10 -12.29 -15.38 0.86
C GLU A 10 -12.78 -15.09 2.28
N LEU A 11 -14.01 -15.50 2.55
CA LEU A 11 -14.61 -15.45 3.87
C LEU A 11 -15.50 -16.68 4.03
N ASP A 12 -15.13 -17.63 4.92
CA ASP A 12 -15.84 -18.88 5.17
C ASP A 12 -16.10 -19.74 3.91
N GLY A 13 -15.14 -19.79 3.00
CA GLY A 13 -15.24 -20.56 1.75
C GLY A 13 -16.05 -19.86 0.64
N ALA A 14 -16.61 -18.68 0.89
CA ALA A 14 -17.25 -17.85 -0.12
C ALA A 14 -16.32 -16.73 -0.58
N ARG A 15 -16.42 -16.35 -1.87
CA ARG A 15 -15.61 -15.29 -2.45
C ARG A 15 -16.39 -13.97 -2.46
N PHE A 16 -15.72 -12.94 -1.98
CA PHE A 16 -16.23 -11.57 -1.97
C PHE A 16 -15.30 -10.65 -2.74
N GLY A 17 -15.85 -9.55 -3.25
CA GLY A 17 -15.10 -8.52 -3.95
C GLY A 17 -15.37 -7.13 -3.39
N LEU A 18 -14.32 -6.34 -3.25
CA LEU A 18 -14.39 -4.91 -2.93
C LEU A 18 -13.86 -4.11 -4.12
N ASP A 19 -14.47 -2.96 -4.38
CA ASP A 19 -13.94 -2.01 -5.36
C ASP A 19 -12.49 -1.65 -4.99
N ALA A 20 -11.54 -2.00 -5.87
CA ALA A 20 -10.12 -1.82 -5.62
C ALA A 20 -9.75 -0.33 -5.43
N THR A 21 -10.53 0.60 -5.97
CA THR A 21 -10.32 2.04 -5.80
C THR A 21 -10.54 2.52 -4.36
N GLN A 22 -11.30 1.77 -3.57
CA GLN A 22 -11.58 2.05 -2.17
C GLN A 22 -10.59 1.35 -1.22
N VAL A 23 -9.78 0.42 -1.73
CA VAL A 23 -8.77 -0.29 -0.95
C VAL A 23 -7.49 0.54 -0.89
N ARG A 24 -6.98 0.74 0.31
CA ARG A 24 -5.72 1.44 0.54
C ARG A 24 -4.55 0.47 0.63
N GLU A 25 -4.68 -0.50 1.50
CA GLU A 25 -3.66 -1.54 1.73
C GLU A 25 -4.28 -2.77 2.38
N THR A 26 -3.56 -3.89 2.30
CA THR A 26 -3.89 -5.12 3.03
C THR A 26 -2.77 -5.40 4.02
N ILE A 27 -3.13 -5.66 5.26
CA ILE A 27 -2.19 -5.92 6.34
C ILE A 27 -2.53 -7.22 7.06
N TRP A 28 -1.56 -7.84 7.70
CA TRP A 28 -1.83 -8.91 8.64
C TRP A 28 -2.49 -8.38 9.89
N LEU A 29 -3.48 -9.09 10.42
CA LEU A 29 -4.23 -8.70 11.61
C LEU A 29 -3.28 -8.31 12.76
N PRO A 30 -3.32 -7.05 13.25
CA PRO A 30 -2.55 -6.59 14.41
C PRO A 30 -3.28 -6.85 15.72
N GLU A 31 -2.66 -6.56 16.85
CA GLU A 31 -3.37 -6.45 18.14
C GLU A 31 -4.34 -5.25 18.05
N LEU A 32 -5.61 -5.52 18.38
CA LEU A 32 -6.64 -4.49 18.40
C LEU A 32 -6.90 -4.01 19.84
N THR A 33 -7.13 -2.71 19.98
CA THR A 33 -7.69 -2.13 21.20
C THR A 33 -9.20 -2.31 21.16
N PRO A 34 -9.85 -2.95 22.16
CA PRO A 34 -11.29 -3.10 22.18
C PRO A 34 -12.01 -1.76 22.09
N ALA A 35 -13.10 -1.68 21.33
CA ALA A 35 -13.96 -0.51 21.25
C ALA A 35 -15.10 -0.67 22.28
N GLU A 36 -15.12 0.17 23.31
CA GLU A 36 -16.21 0.18 24.29
C GLU A 36 -17.49 0.70 23.62
N GLU A 37 -18.62 0.11 23.99
CA GLU A 37 -19.97 0.47 23.48
C GLU A 37 -20.16 0.28 21.96
N ALA A 38 -19.23 -0.39 21.26
CA ALA A 38 -19.37 -0.67 19.84
C ALA A 38 -20.26 -1.92 19.61
N PRO A 39 -20.92 -2.00 18.43
CA PRO A 39 -21.63 -3.22 18.04
C PRO A 39 -20.69 -4.43 17.99
N PRO A 40 -21.18 -5.66 18.22
CA PRO A 40 -20.36 -6.87 18.30
C PRO A 40 -19.50 -7.15 17.06
N TRP A 41 -19.89 -6.64 15.89
CA TRP A 41 -19.16 -6.79 14.64
C TRP A 41 -17.99 -5.80 14.48
N ILE A 42 -17.92 -4.77 15.34
CA ILE A 42 -16.74 -3.90 15.45
C ILE A 42 -15.86 -4.46 16.55
N VAL A 43 -14.79 -5.11 16.17
CA VAL A 43 -13.98 -5.94 17.07
C VAL A 43 -12.84 -5.19 17.73
N GLY A 44 -12.62 -3.94 17.36
CA GLY A 44 -11.63 -3.07 18.00
C GLY A 44 -11.07 -2.01 17.06
N LEU A 45 -9.99 -1.40 17.50
CA LEU A 45 -9.30 -0.29 16.86
C LEU A 45 -7.80 -0.60 16.78
N PHE A 46 -7.11 -0.12 15.75
CA PHE A 46 -5.66 -0.05 15.73
C PHE A 46 -5.18 1.29 15.17
N SER A 47 -3.92 1.62 15.42
CA SER A 47 -3.31 2.82 14.85
C SER A 47 -2.56 2.46 13.58
N LEU A 48 -2.93 3.09 12.48
CA LEU A 48 -2.24 3.01 11.21
C LEU A 48 -1.61 4.37 10.92
N ARG A 49 -0.31 4.48 11.05
CA ARG A 49 0.42 5.74 10.81
C ARG A 49 -0.21 6.93 11.55
N GLY A 50 -0.47 6.78 12.87
CA GLY A 50 -1.10 7.81 13.70
C GLY A 50 -2.61 7.99 13.53
N ARG A 51 -3.22 7.46 12.47
CA ARG A 51 -4.66 7.47 12.27
C ARG A 51 -5.29 6.25 12.94
N ILE A 52 -6.33 6.46 13.73
CA ILE A 52 -7.07 5.34 14.33
C ILE A 52 -8.00 4.76 13.28
N VAL A 53 -7.91 3.44 13.11
CA VAL A 53 -8.72 2.67 12.16
C VAL A 53 -9.61 1.71 12.94
N PRO A 54 -10.93 1.92 12.91
CA PRO A 54 -11.88 0.94 13.43
C PRO A 54 -11.89 -0.32 12.54
N VAL A 55 -12.06 -1.49 13.17
CA VAL A 55 -12.01 -2.78 12.51
C VAL A 55 -13.33 -3.51 12.65
N ALA A 56 -13.91 -3.89 11.51
CA ALA A 56 -15.10 -4.71 11.42
C ALA A 56 -14.74 -6.16 11.07
N ASP A 57 -15.37 -7.10 11.73
CA ASP A 57 -15.42 -8.49 11.28
C ASP A 57 -16.69 -8.68 10.43
N LEU A 58 -16.50 -8.85 9.12
CA LEU A 58 -17.60 -9.05 8.17
C LEU A 58 -18.40 -10.31 8.47
N ARG A 59 -17.79 -11.35 9.03
CA ARG A 59 -18.49 -12.58 9.43
C ARG A 59 -19.54 -12.29 10.51
N LEU A 60 -19.10 -11.57 11.56
CA LEU A 60 -20.02 -11.15 12.63
C LEU A 60 -21.11 -10.23 12.09
N ARG A 61 -20.76 -9.35 11.16
CA ARG A 61 -21.72 -8.45 10.51
C ARG A 61 -22.74 -9.22 9.69
N PHE A 62 -22.37 -10.34 9.09
CA PHE A 62 -23.26 -11.23 8.34
C PHE A 62 -24.03 -12.23 9.24
N GLY A 63 -23.84 -12.15 10.56
CA GLY A 63 -24.54 -13.01 11.52
C GLY A 63 -23.90 -14.39 11.73
N HIS A 64 -22.67 -14.60 11.23
CA HIS A 64 -21.93 -15.82 11.52
C HIS A 64 -21.44 -15.82 12.98
N PRO A 65 -21.24 -17.00 13.58
CA PRO A 65 -20.71 -17.09 14.94
C PRO A 65 -19.27 -16.55 15.01
N ALA A 66 -18.95 -16.00 16.20
CA ALA A 66 -17.57 -15.58 16.48
C ALA A 66 -16.62 -16.78 16.36
N ARG A 67 -15.43 -16.52 15.80
CA ARG A 67 -14.34 -17.49 15.76
C ARG A 67 -13.09 -16.93 16.42
N ARG A 68 -12.15 -17.79 16.70
CA ARG A 68 -10.82 -17.38 17.13
C ARG A 68 -10.08 -16.75 15.94
N TYR A 69 -9.51 -15.58 16.16
CA TYR A 69 -8.61 -14.95 15.19
C TYR A 69 -7.24 -15.64 15.22
N SER A 70 -6.62 -15.69 14.05
CA SER A 70 -5.33 -16.32 13.85
C SER A 70 -4.30 -15.32 13.28
N PRO A 71 -3.01 -15.60 13.42
CA PRO A 71 -1.99 -14.79 12.75
C PRO A 71 -2.07 -14.78 11.21
N GLY A 72 -2.80 -15.73 10.63
CA GLY A 72 -3.05 -15.79 9.18
C GLY A 72 -4.22 -14.91 8.70
N ASP A 73 -4.98 -14.32 9.62
CA ASP A 73 -6.06 -13.41 9.22
C ASP A 73 -5.49 -12.09 8.71
N GLN A 74 -6.18 -11.52 7.73
CA GLN A 74 -5.81 -10.27 7.10
C GLN A 74 -6.85 -9.19 7.38
N VAL A 75 -6.41 -7.94 7.32
CA VAL A 75 -7.28 -6.77 7.39
C VAL A 75 -7.10 -5.99 6.09
N VAL A 76 -8.18 -5.84 5.34
CA VAL A 76 -8.24 -4.93 4.21
C VAL A 76 -8.55 -3.54 4.75
N VAL A 77 -7.63 -2.62 4.60
CA VAL A 77 -7.81 -1.21 4.97
C VAL A 77 -8.44 -0.49 3.80
N THR A 78 -9.58 0.12 4.05
CA THR A 78 -10.38 0.84 3.04
C THR A 78 -10.67 2.25 3.52
N GLU A 79 -11.15 3.08 2.61
CA GLU A 79 -11.67 4.40 2.94
C GLU A 79 -12.99 4.64 2.23
N ALA A 80 -14.04 4.90 2.98
CA ALA A 80 -15.36 5.21 2.46
C ALA A 80 -15.89 6.51 3.08
N GLY A 81 -16.22 7.48 2.22
CA GLY A 81 -16.71 8.78 2.67
C GLY A 81 -15.70 9.57 3.51
N GLY A 82 -14.39 9.38 3.28
CA GLY A 82 -13.32 10.02 4.06
C GLY A 82 -13.05 9.34 5.42
N LEU A 83 -13.74 8.24 5.73
CA LEU A 83 -13.57 7.49 6.98
C LEU A 83 -12.72 6.24 6.72
N PRO A 84 -11.60 6.04 7.47
CA PRO A 84 -10.82 4.83 7.39
C PRO A 84 -11.58 3.66 8.02
N MET A 85 -11.40 2.46 7.44
CA MET A 85 -12.10 1.26 7.84
C MET A 85 -11.22 0.04 7.63
N GLY A 86 -11.05 -0.79 8.65
CA GLY A 86 -10.43 -2.10 8.54
C GLY A 86 -11.50 -3.19 8.45
N LEU A 87 -11.36 -4.11 7.51
CA LEU A 87 -12.26 -5.25 7.34
C LEU A 87 -11.46 -6.54 7.54
N ILE A 88 -11.79 -7.32 8.56
CA ILE A 88 -11.17 -8.64 8.74
C ILE A 88 -11.70 -9.57 7.66
N VAL A 89 -10.76 -10.17 6.92
CA VAL A 89 -10.99 -11.17 5.89
C VAL A 89 -10.19 -12.44 6.18
N GLY A 90 -10.53 -13.54 5.54
CA GLY A 90 -9.75 -14.78 5.67
C GLY A 90 -8.43 -14.67 4.91
N GLU A 91 -8.52 -14.65 3.60
CA GLU A 91 -7.37 -14.56 2.69
C GLU A 91 -7.70 -13.65 1.52
N VAL A 92 -6.80 -12.74 1.19
CA VAL A 92 -6.88 -11.96 -0.03
C VAL A 92 -6.30 -12.80 -1.17
N ILE A 93 -7.09 -12.98 -2.23
CA ILE A 93 -6.75 -13.88 -3.33
C ILE A 93 -6.05 -13.11 -4.45
N ASP A 94 -6.70 -12.09 -5.02
CA ASP A 94 -6.20 -11.36 -6.19
C ASP A 94 -6.97 -10.05 -6.41
N VAL A 95 -6.50 -9.25 -7.36
CA VAL A 95 -7.24 -8.12 -7.92
C VAL A 95 -7.62 -8.47 -9.35
N ILE A 96 -8.92 -8.51 -9.63
CA ILE A 96 -9.43 -8.85 -10.96
C ILE A 96 -10.20 -7.70 -11.59
N GLU A 97 -10.20 -7.67 -12.93
CA GLU A 97 -11.03 -6.77 -13.71
C GLU A 97 -12.31 -7.48 -14.16
N LEU A 98 -13.45 -6.86 -13.89
CA LEU A 98 -14.76 -7.35 -14.30
C LEU A 98 -15.40 -6.34 -15.25
N PRO A 99 -15.90 -6.77 -16.42
CA PRO A 99 -16.74 -5.92 -17.28
C PRO A 99 -17.98 -5.48 -16.52
N ALA A 100 -18.34 -4.20 -16.58
CA ALA A 100 -19.50 -3.67 -15.84
C ALA A 100 -20.79 -4.41 -16.19
N GLU A 101 -20.91 -4.86 -17.45
CA GLU A 101 -22.05 -5.66 -17.93
C GLU A 101 -22.12 -7.09 -17.38
N SER A 102 -21.04 -7.61 -16.79
CA SER A 102 -21.00 -8.94 -16.17
C SER A 102 -21.51 -8.94 -14.73
N ILE A 103 -21.68 -7.76 -14.14
CA ILE A 103 -22.15 -7.60 -12.77
C ILE A 103 -23.68 -7.65 -12.77
N GLN A 104 -24.22 -8.63 -12.08
CA GLN A 104 -25.66 -8.79 -11.91
C GLN A 104 -26.12 -8.11 -10.62
N PRO A 105 -27.31 -7.51 -10.59
CA PRO A 105 -27.86 -6.98 -9.34
C PRO A 105 -28.00 -8.09 -8.31
N PRO A 106 -27.94 -7.75 -7.00
CA PRO A 106 -28.06 -8.75 -5.95
C PRO A 106 -29.40 -9.47 -6.06
N PRO A 107 -29.41 -10.78 -5.83
CA PRO A 107 -30.66 -11.52 -5.78
C PRO A 107 -31.57 -10.92 -4.68
N GLN A 108 -32.83 -10.73 -5.00
CA GLN A 108 -33.81 -10.28 -4.00
C GLN A 108 -34.13 -11.47 -3.09
N PHE A 109 -33.44 -11.56 -1.95
CA PHE A 109 -33.76 -12.51 -0.92
C PHE A 109 -34.91 -11.95 -0.07
N ASP A 110 -36.04 -12.63 -0.08
CA ASP A 110 -37.22 -12.33 0.72
C ASP A 110 -37.05 -12.82 2.18
N THR A 111 -35.84 -12.79 2.70
CA THR A 111 -35.51 -13.37 4.00
C THR A 111 -34.86 -12.37 4.93
N ALA A 112 -35.47 -12.29 6.07
CA ALA A 112 -35.18 -11.62 7.32
C ALA A 112 -33.76 -11.92 7.93
N ALA A 113 -32.72 -12.01 7.17
CA ALA A 113 -31.37 -12.02 7.70
C ALA A 113 -30.82 -10.58 7.68
N PRO A 114 -30.82 -9.87 8.79
CA PRO A 114 -30.38 -8.48 8.86
C PRO A 114 -28.86 -8.42 8.80
N GLY A 115 -28.27 -8.36 7.61
CA GLY A 115 -26.81 -8.26 7.60
C GLY A 115 -26.19 -8.13 6.23
N LEU A 116 -26.30 -9.18 5.40
CA LEU A 116 -25.61 -9.27 4.12
C LEU A 116 -26.29 -8.41 3.06
N ASP A 117 -27.61 -8.46 2.97
CA ASP A 117 -28.40 -7.87 1.87
C ASP A 117 -28.15 -6.36 1.69
N HIS A 118 -27.88 -5.67 2.78
CA HIS A 118 -27.62 -4.23 2.75
C HIS A 118 -26.22 -3.86 2.25
N LEU A 119 -25.27 -4.81 2.25
CA LEU A 119 -23.88 -4.56 1.82
C LEU A 119 -23.60 -5.11 0.43
N VAL A 120 -24.43 -5.97 -0.12
CA VAL A 120 -24.22 -6.55 -1.46
C VAL A 120 -24.58 -5.52 -2.52
N ALA A 121 -23.59 -5.19 -3.35
CA ALA A 121 -23.74 -4.33 -4.53
C ALA A 121 -24.16 -5.13 -5.75
N GLY A 122 -23.75 -6.39 -5.85
CA GLY A 122 -24.03 -7.27 -6.97
C GLY A 122 -23.29 -8.58 -6.87
N GLU A 123 -23.46 -9.40 -7.89
CA GLU A 123 -22.75 -10.66 -8.06
C GLU A 123 -22.12 -10.73 -9.45
N ALA A 124 -20.94 -11.35 -9.54
CA ALA A 124 -20.26 -11.57 -10.80
C ALA A 124 -19.61 -12.95 -10.82
N ARG A 125 -19.36 -13.48 -12.04
CA ARG A 125 -18.55 -14.70 -12.22
C ARG A 125 -17.10 -14.31 -12.46
N ALA A 126 -16.21 -14.90 -11.67
CA ALA A 126 -14.78 -14.79 -11.82
C ALA A 126 -14.15 -16.18 -11.92
N GLY A 127 -13.65 -16.54 -13.12
CA GLY A 127 -13.23 -17.91 -13.39
C GLY A 127 -14.39 -18.90 -13.18
N ASP A 128 -14.12 -19.95 -12.38
CA ASP A 128 -15.11 -20.99 -12.09
C ASP A 128 -16.03 -20.66 -10.90
N GLY A 129 -15.87 -19.50 -10.26
CA GLY A 129 -16.57 -19.15 -9.01
C GLY A 129 -17.52 -17.96 -9.15
N LEU A 130 -18.49 -17.91 -8.23
CA LEU A 130 -19.31 -16.73 -7.99
C LEU A 130 -18.59 -15.82 -6.99
N VAL A 131 -18.60 -14.53 -7.24
CA VAL A 131 -18.08 -13.49 -6.35
C VAL A 131 -19.20 -12.56 -5.97
N THR A 132 -19.42 -12.37 -4.68
CA THR A 132 -20.38 -11.40 -4.14
C THR A 132 -19.66 -10.05 -3.95
N LEU A 133 -20.09 -9.03 -4.68
CA LEU A 133 -19.51 -7.69 -4.62
C LEU A 133 -20.14 -6.90 -3.48
N LEU A 134 -19.30 -6.28 -2.65
CA LEU A 134 -19.71 -5.52 -1.48
C LEU A 134 -19.56 -4.00 -1.72
N ASP A 135 -20.55 -3.24 -1.27
CA ASP A 135 -20.51 -1.78 -1.19
C ASP A 135 -20.22 -1.34 0.26
N ILE A 136 -18.94 -1.11 0.56
CA ILE A 136 -18.52 -0.66 1.89
C ILE A 136 -18.97 0.76 2.23
N SER A 137 -19.37 1.57 1.23
CA SER A 137 -19.93 2.90 1.51
C SER A 137 -21.22 2.79 2.33
N ARG A 138 -21.95 1.69 2.20
CA ARG A 138 -23.15 1.43 3.01
C ARG A 138 -22.81 1.13 4.47
N LEU A 139 -21.67 0.47 4.72
CA LEU A 139 -21.17 0.24 6.07
C LEU A 139 -20.75 1.57 6.71
N ALA A 140 -20.07 2.44 5.98
CA ALA A 140 -19.65 3.75 6.45
C ALA A 140 -20.82 4.69 6.80
N ARG A 141 -22.00 4.48 6.21
CA ARG A 141 -23.21 5.28 6.51
C ARG A 141 -23.95 4.83 7.77
N LEU A 142 -23.59 3.72 8.36
CA LEU A 142 -24.23 3.26 9.60
C LEU A 142 -23.92 4.25 10.74
N PRO A 143 -24.93 4.66 11.55
CA PRO A 143 -24.74 5.62 12.64
C PRO A 143 -23.66 5.17 13.63
N GLU A 144 -23.61 3.87 13.92
CA GLU A 144 -22.64 3.27 14.83
C GLU A 144 -21.21 3.46 14.32
N TRP A 145 -21.01 3.31 13.00
CA TRP A 145 -19.71 3.52 12.38
C TRP A 145 -19.28 5.00 12.43
N GLN A 146 -20.20 5.89 12.11
CA GLN A 146 -19.95 7.35 12.15
C GLN A 146 -19.60 7.83 13.55
N THR A 147 -20.31 7.35 14.55
CA THR A 147 -20.04 7.66 15.96
C THR A 147 -18.66 7.20 16.38
N LEU A 148 -18.29 5.97 16.02
CA LEU A 148 -16.99 5.41 16.35
C LEU A 148 -15.85 6.11 15.61
N ALA A 149 -16.03 6.41 14.33
CA ALA A 149 -15.04 7.12 13.53
C ALA A 149 -14.80 8.54 14.05
N ALA A 150 -15.85 9.23 14.53
CA ALA A 150 -15.72 10.54 15.17
C ALA A 150 -14.98 10.44 16.51
N ALA A 151 -15.31 9.42 17.33
CA ALA A 151 -14.60 9.16 18.58
C ALA A 151 -13.12 8.79 18.38
N ALA A 152 -12.80 8.07 17.31
CA ALA A 152 -11.45 7.68 16.96
C ALA A 152 -10.51 8.85 16.60
N GLN A 153 -11.07 10.02 16.30
CA GLN A 153 -10.30 11.25 16.01
C GLN A 153 -9.93 12.05 17.27
N LEU A 154 -10.49 11.70 18.44
CA LEU A 154 -10.19 12.36 19.70
C LEU A 154 -8.93 11.77 20.35
N PRO A 155 -8.16 12.56 21.14
CA PRO A 155 -7.03 12.03 21.89
C PRO A 155 -7.50 10.88 22.81
N HIS A 156 -6.93 9.70 22.64
CA HIS A 156 -7.34 8.53 23.41
C HIS A 156 -6.66 8.55 24.80
N GLY A 157 -7.47 8.31 25.83
CA GLY A 157 -7.02 7.95 27.16
C GLY A 157 -6.33 6.56 27.20
N PRO A 158 -5.92 6.08 28.35
CA PRO A 158 -5.33 4.74 28.51
C PRO A 158 -6.29 3.67 27.93
N ALA A 159 -5.72 2.71 27.20
CA ALA A 159 -6.47 1.64 26.56
C ALA A 159 -7.36 0.89 27.56
N PRO A 160 -8.61 0.55 27.19
CA PRO A 160 -9.50 -0.21 28.05
C PRO A 160 -8.91 -1.58 28.38
N ALA A 161 -9.28 -2.11 29.56
CA ALA A 161 -8.71 -3.33 30.14
C ALA A 161 -9.10 -4.65 29.41
N GLY A 162 -9.81 -4.59 28.30
CA GLY A 162 -10.17 -5.75 27.48
C GLY A 162 -8.96 -6.34 26.75
N ARG A 163 -8.88 -7.67 26.68
CA ARG A 163 -7.82 -8.37 25.96
C ARG A 163 -8.31 -8.76 24.57
N PHE A 164 -7.60 -8.29 23.53
CA PHE A 164 -7.78 -8.83 22.19
C PHE A 164 -7.33 -10.30 22.13
N CYS A 165 -8.12 -11.17 21.52
CA CYS A 165 -7.88 -12.61 21.41
C CYS A 165 -7.45 -13.26 22.74
N PRO A 166 -8.35 -13.38 23.74
CA PRO A 166 -8.01 -13.92 25.06
C PRO A 166 -7.44 -15.34 24.98
N ASP A 167 -7.88 -16.14 24.00
CA ASP A 167 -7.45 -17.53 23.77
C ASP A 167 -6.18 -17.68 22.93
N ALA A 168 -5.55 -16.57 22.51
CA ALA A 168 -4.31 -16.60 21.75
C ALA A 168 -3.15 -17.09 22.63
N SER A 169 -2.24 -17.87 22.04
CA SER A 169 -0.99 -18.29 22.68
C SER A 169 -0.07 -17.09 22.95
N ALA A 170 0.94 -17.26 23.80
CA ALA A 170 1.92 -16.20 24.08
C ALA A 170 2.65 -15.74 22.80
N ALA A 171 2.98 -16.69 21.90
CA ALA A 171 3.64 -16.38 20.63
C ALA A 171 2.74 -15.58 19.69
N GLU A 172 1.47 -15.96 19.55
CA GLU A 172 0.50 -15.23 18.71
C GLU A 172 0.27 -13.81 19.24
N ARG A 173 0.14 -13.64 20.57
CA ARG A 173 0.02 -12.31 21.19
C ARG A 173 1.24 -11.42 20.92
N THR A 174 2.43 -12.00 21.01
CA THR A 174 3.67 -11.27 20.71
C THR A 174 3.67 -10.81 19.26
N LEU A 175 3.25 -11.68 18.33
CA LEU A 175 3.17 -11.36 16.91
C LEU A 175 2.13 -10.27 16.61
N PHE A 176 0.90 -10.37 17.15
CA PHE A 176 -0.13 -9.34 16.98
C PHE A 176 0.34 -7.99 17.51
N ARG A 177 1.01 -7.98 18.67
CA ARG A 177 1.59 -6.76 19.27
C ARG A 177 2.70 -6.17 18.42
N ALA A 178 3.61 -6.99 17.94
CA ALA A 178 4.69 -6.53 17.04
C ALA A 178 4.14 -5.87 15.78
N ARG A 179 3.10 -6.45 15.16
CA ARG A 179 2.42 -5.88 14.00
C ARG A 179 1.76 -4.53 14.33
N ALA A 180 1.05 -4.45 15.46
CA ALA A 180 0.42 -3.20 15.89
C ALA A 180 1.46 -2.09 16.15
N MET A 181 2.60 -2.43 16.74
CA MET A 181 3.70 -1.50 16.96
C MET A 181 4.30 -1.04 15.62
N ALA A 182 4.57 -1.95 14.70
CA ALA A 182 5.11 -1.61 13.38
C ALA A 182 4.17 -0.67 12.60
N LEU A 183 2.86 -0.95 12.60
CA LEU A 183 1.86 -0.09 11.95
C LEU A 183 1.74 1.28 12.62
N ARG A 184 1.93 1.35 13.92
CA ARG A 184 1.94 2.61 14.69
C ARG A 184 3.22 3.40 14.44
N GLU A 185 4.37 2.74 14.40
CA GLU A 185 5.68 3.36 14.18
C GLU A 185 5.84 3.90 12.76
N ALA A 186 5.20 3.28 11.77
CA ALA A 186 5.12 3.84 10.42
C ALA A 186 4.49 5.25 10.38
N ALA A 187 3.67 5.62 11.38
CA ALA A 187 3.12 6.98 11.51
C ALA A 187 4.03 7.95 12.24
N VAL A 188 4.82 7.43 13.18
CA VAL A 188 5.82 8.25 13.87
C VAL A 188 6.93 8.67 12.90
N GLY A 189 7.04 7.99 11.75
CA GLY A 189 7.97 8.33 10.68
C GLY A 189 7.57 9.57 9.86
N GLU A 190 6.28 9.80 9.63
CA GLU A 190 5.82 10.98 8.86
C GLU A 190 5.72 12.25 9.75
N GLU A 191 5.36 12.11 11.03
CA GLU A 191 5.23 13.27 11.94
C GLU A 191 6.49 13.56 12.78
N SER A 192 7.44 12.64 12.90
CA SER A 192 8.62 12.80 13.77
C SER A 192 9.96 12.86 13.03
N GLY A 193 9.99 13.38 11.81
CA GLY A 193 11.26 13.65 11.10
C GLY A 193 12.08 12.40 10.76
N ARG A 194 11.46 11.23 10.63
CA ARG A 194 12.10 10.06 10.02
C ARG A 194 11.94 10.10 8.51
N LEU A 195 13.04 9.88 7.81
CA LEU A 195 13.09 9.80 6.37
C LEU A 195 12.80 8.36 5.93
N GLY A 196 11.66 8.13 5.28
CA GLY A 196 11.35 6.85 4.66
C GLY A 196 12.08 6.68 3.35
N LEU A 197 12.87 5.61 3.21
CA LEU A 197 13.66 5.31 2.03
C LEU A 197 13.30 3.94 1.46
N ALA A 198 13.08 3.87 0.16
CA ALA A 198 13.16 2.63 -0.59
C ALA A 198 14.63 2.33 -0.91
N VAL A 199 15.11 1.18 -0.48
CA VAL A 199 16.47 0.71 -0.78
C VAL A 199 16.44 -0.06 -2.08
N VAL A 200 17.13 0.47 -3.09
CA VAL A 200 17.26 -0.13 -4.43
C VAL A 200 18.70 -0.46 -4.73
N GLN A 201 18.93 -1.40 -5.62
CA GLN A 201 20.26 -1.74 -6.11
C GLN A 201 20.44 -1.29 -7.56
N LEU A 202 21.60 -0.72 -7.82
CA LEU A 202 22.05 -0.29 -9.15
C LEU A 202 23.55 -0.56 -9.31
N GLY A 203 23.93 -1.37 -10.27
CA GLY A 203 25.34 -1.68 -10.55
C GLY A 203 26.09 -2.31 -9.37
N GLY A 204 25.38 -2.99 -8.48
CA GLY A 204 25.94 -3.59 -7.27
C GLY A 204 26.05 -2.64 -6.08
N GLU A 205 25.77 -1.34 -6.24
CA GLU A 205 25.72 -0.33 -5.18
C GLU A 205 24.27 -0.16 -4.67
N TYR A 206 24.11 0.26 -3.40
CA TYR A 206 22.81 0.49 -2.77
C TYR A 206 22.47 1.97 -2.74
N PHE A 207 21.27 2.28 -3.18
CA PHE A 207 20.71 3.62 -3.20
C PHE A 207 19.43 3.69 -2.38
N GLY A 208 19.24 4.79 -1.67
CA GLY A 208 17.99 5.10 -0.97
C GLY A 208 17.23 6.18 -1.72
N VAL A 209 15.99 5.93 -2.06
CA VAL A 209 15.08 6.89 -2.69
C VAL A 209 13.98 7.24 -1.70
N GLU A 210 13.72 8.53 -1.50
CA GLU A 210 12.66 8.95 -0.57
C GLU A 210 11.29 8.42 -1.01
N LEU A 211 10.59 7.76 -0.09
CA LEU A 211 9.26 7.19 -0.35
C LEU A 211 8.24 8.25 -0.80
N ALA A 212 8.41 9.49 -0.35
CA ALA A 212 7.55 10.61 -0.77
C ALA A 212 7.60 10.88 -2.27
N ALA A 213 8.72 10.52 -2.95
CA ALA A 213 8.89 10.67 -4.39
C ALA A 213 8.43 9.43 -5.18
N VAL A 214 8.20 8.30 -4.52
CA VAL A 214 7.84 7.01 -5.15
C VAL A 214 6.33 6.86 -5.22
N LEU A 215 5.81 6.55 -6.40
CA LEU A 215 4.39 6.22 -6.60
C LEU A 215 4.15 4.71 -6.45
N GLU A 216 4.99 3.89 -7.12
CA GLU A 216 4.91 2.43 -7.05
C GLU A 216 6.20 1.77 -7.54
N PHE A 217 6.30 0.45 -7.32
CA PHE A 217 7.36 -0.42 -7.84
C PHE A 217 6.73 -1.41 -8.80
N CYS A 218 7.38 -1.67 -9.94
CA CYS A 218 6.89 -2.65 -10.90
C CYS A 218 8.02 -3.39 -11.60
N ASP A 219 7.68 -4.50 -12.23
CA ASP A 219 8.59 -5.20 -13.15
C ASP A 219 8.54 -4.53 -14.53
N ILE A 220 9.70 -4.44 -15.19
CA ILE A 220 9.79 -3.95 -16.57
C ILE A 220 9.37 -5.09 -17.51
N ALA A 221 8.11 -5.07 -17.96
CA ALA A 221 7.56 -6.14 -18.80
C ALA A 221 7.97 -5.97 -20.27
N GLN A 222 7.36 -5.04 -20.99
CA GLN A 222 7.63 -4.76 -22.40
C GLN A 222 8.07 -3.31 -22.57
N LEU A 223 9.21 -3.12 -23.19
CA LEU A 223 9.78 -1.82 -23.44
C LEU A 223 9.78 -1.54 -24.93
N SER A 224 9.09 -0.49 -25.34
CA SER A 224 9.09 0.02 -26.70
C SER A 224 10.16 1.10 -26.88
N PRO A 225 11.15 0.93 -27.75
CA PRO A 225 12.18 1.94 -27.97
C PRO A 225 11.55 3.21 -28.53
N ILE A 226 12.02 4.37 -28.04
CA ILE A 226 11.63 5.68 -28.57
C ILE A 226 12.74 6.13 -29.52
N PRO A 227 12.45 6.40 -30.80
CA PRO A 227 13.46 6.86 -31.76
C PRO A 227 14.05 8.21 -31.37
N CYS A 228 15.32 8.43 -31.74
CA CYS A 228 16.03 9.70 -31.55
C CYS A 228 16.19 10.18 -30.10
N CYS A 229 16.03 9.31 -29.12
CA CYS A 229 16.23 9.66 -27.71
C CYS A 229 17.67 9.44 -27.24
N PRO A 230 18.13 10.22 -26.26
CA PRO A 230 19.40 10.00 -25.60
C PRO A 230 19.54 8.61 -24.96
N PRO A 231 20.76 8.08 -24.80
CA PRO A 231 20.97 6.70 -24.32
C PRO A 231 20.39 6.38 -22.94
N HIS A 232 20.17 7.37 -22.08
CA HIS A 232 19.57 7.21 -20.76
C HIS A 232 18.05 6.99 -20.83
N ILE A 233 17.39 7.29 -21.94
CA ILE A 233 15.99 6.95 -22.17
C ILE A 233 15.94 5.55 -22.75
N LEU A 234 15.49 4.59 -21.94
CA LEU A 234 15.44 3.18 -22.34
C LEU A 234 14.28 2.90 -23.31
N GLY A 235 13.21 3.70 -23.24
CA GLY A 235 12.01 3.54 -24.04
C GLY A 235 10.75 3.90 -23.27
N ALA A 236 9.61 3.52 -23.82
CA ALA A 236 8.29 3.65 -23.17
C ALA A 236 7.77 2.27 -22.77
N MET A 237 7.14 2.19 -21.61
CA MET A 237 6.41 1.02 -21.13
C MET A 237 4.95 1.39 -20.88
N ASN A 238 4.07 0.43 -21.05
CA ASN A 238 2.67 0.58 -20.67
C ASN A 238 2.51 0.07 -19.24
N LEU A 239 2.02 0.94 -18.35
CA LEU A 239 1.66 0.60 -17.00
C LEU A 239 0.16 0.90 -16.80
N ARG A 240 -0.65 -0.14 -16.72
CA ARG A 240 -2.12 -0.05 -16.52
C ARG A 240 -2.86 0.87 -17.51
N GLY A 241 -2.36 0.97 -18.73
CA GLY A 241 -2.95 1.82 -19.78
C GLY A 241 -2.24 3.16 -19.96
N ASP A 242 -1.42 3.59 -19.01
CA ASP A 242 -0.60 4.80 -19.11
C ASP A 242 0.76 4.52 -19.75
N LEU A 243 1.17 5.36 -20.66
CA LEU A 243 2.48 5.25 -21.31
C LEU A 243 3.52 6.02 -20.50
N LEU A 244 4.47 5.29 -19.91
CA LEU A 244 5.52 5.85 -19.07
C LEU A 244 6.86 5.78 -19.77
N THR A 245 7.64 6.88 -19.71
CA THR A 245 9.05 6.89 -20.12
C THR A 245 9.90 6.22 -19.06
N LEU A 246 10.72 5.25 -19.47
CA LEU A 246 11.68 4.57 -18.59
C LEU A 246 13.08 5.14 -18.79
N ILE A 247 13.72 5.50 -17.68
CA ILE A 247 15.02 6.16 -17.63
C ILE A 247 16.03 5.27 -16.91
N ASP A 248 17.27 5.22 -17.41
CA ASP A 248 18.41 4.60 -16.74
C ASP A 248 19.23 5.66 -15.99
N PRO A 249 19.25 5.66 -14.65
CA PRO A 249 19.96 6.68 -13.88
C PRO A 249 21.46 6.44 -13.76
N ARG A 250 21.99 5.31 -14.26
CA ARG A 250 23.39 4.92 -14.06
C ARG A 250 24.40 5.97 -14.53
N ALA A 251 24.18 6.56 -15.71
CA ALA A 251 25.06 7.58 -16.23
C ALA A 251 25.14 8.81 -15.32
N ALA A 252 24.01 9.24 -14.76
CA ALA A 252 23.96 10.38 -13.84
C ALA A 252 24.59 10.08 -12.48
N LEU A 253 24.52 8.83 -12.04
CA LEU A 253 25.13 8.36 -10.79
C LEU A 253 26.59 7.89 -10.99
N SER A 254 27.16 8.11 -12.17
CA SER A 254 28.53 7.68 -12.54
C SER A 254 28.77 6.19 -12.34
N LEU A 255 27.75 5.39 -12.62
CA LEU A 255 27.81 3.94 -12.60
C LEU A 255 28.11 3.38 -14.00
N PRO A 256 28.79 2.24 -14.08
CA PRO A 256 29.04 1.59 -15.37
C PRO A 256 27.72 1.13 -16.00
N PRO A 257 27.63 1.14 -17.35
CA PRO A 257 26.50 0.56 -18.04
C PRO A 257 26.40 -0.94 -17.70
N ALA A 258 25.23 -1.40 -17.37
CA ALA A 258 24.96 -2.80 -17.05
C ALA A 258 23.84 -3.35 -17.95
N ALA A 259 23.66 -4.67 -17.92
CA ALA A 259 22.49 -5.28 -18.49
C ALA A 259 21.23 -4.63 -17.86
N ARG A 260 20.17 -4.48 -18.64
CA ARG A 260 18.94 -3.83 -18.19
C ARG A 260 18.40 -4.54 -16.97
N GLY A 261 18.16 -3.79 -15.88
CA GLY A 261 17.45 -4.28 -14.70
C GLY A 261 16.02 -4.67 -15.04
N GLY A 262 15.47 -5.62 -14.28
CA GLY A 262 14.11 -6.11 -14.49
C GLY A 262 13.03 -5.31 -13.76
N LYS A 263 13.41 -4.30 -12.96
CA LYS A 263 12.48 -3.55 -12.09
C LYS A 263 12.53 -2.05 -12.34
N ALA A 264 11.45 -1.37 -12.05
CA ALA A 264 11.33 0.07 -12.12
C ALA A 264 10.74 0.66 -10.84
N VAL A 265 11.27 1.81 -10.46
CA VAL A 265 10.67 2.72 -9.48
C VAL A 265 9.89 3.76 -10.26
N ILE A 266 8.60 3.84 -10.07
CA ILE A 266 7.77 4.87 -10.69
C ILE A 266 7.77 6.08 -9.77
N ALA A 267 8.19 7.21 -10.30
CA ALA A 267 8.29 8.46 -9.55
C ALA A 267 7.54 9.60 -10.26
N ARG A 268 7.18 10.61 -9.48
CA ARG A 268 6.50 11.80 -10.01
C ARG A 268 7.53 12.87 -10.41
N LEU A 269 7.39 13.37 -11.62
CA LEU A 269 8.13 14.53 -12.12
C LEU A 269 7.12 15.62 -12.57
N GLY A 270 6.84 16.57 -11.69
CA GLY A 270 5.77 17.56 -11.92
C GLY A 270 4.40 16.87 -12.03
N GLU A 271 3.72 17.06 -13.15
CA GLU A 271 2.42 16.44 -13.46
C GLU A 271 2.58 15.04 -14.11
N GLN A 272 3.79 14.63 -14.46
CA GLN A 272 4.04 13.38 -15.17
C GLN A 272 4.64 12.32 -14.26
N ALA A 273 4.35 11.05 -14.56
CA ALA A 273 5.02 9.92 -13.96
C ALA A 273 6.13 9.42 -14.88
N VAL A 274 7.28 9.05 -14.30
CA VAL A 274 8.42 8.47 -15.02
C VAL A 274 8.87 7.19 -14.31
N GLY A 275 9.32 6.22 -15.08
CA GLY A 275 9.93 5.00 -14.56
C GLY A 275 11.44 5.12 -14.50
N ILE A 276 12.05 4.69 -13.42
CA ILE A 276 13.50 4.66 -13.21
C ILE A 276 13.92 3.21 -13.11
N ALA A 277 14.73 2.75 -14.05
CA ALA A 277 15.22 1.39 -14.08
C ALA A 277 16.19 1.13 -12.92
N VAL A 278 15.94 0.06 -12.19
CA VAL A 278 16.80 -0.44 -11.11
C VAL A 278 17.07 -1.93 -11.29
N ASP A 279 18.13 -2.44 -10.68
CA ASP A 279 18.46 -3.86 -10.76
C ASP A 279 17.53 -4.65 -9.85
N GLU A 280 17.34 -4.18 -8.62
CA GLU A 280 16.51 -4.82 -7.59
C GLU A 280 15.95 -3.79 -6.61
N VAL A 281 14.78 -4.08 -6.06
CA VAL A 281 14.19 -3.35 -4.92
C VAL A 281 14.29 -4.28 -3.71
N HIS A 282 15.00 -3.85 -2.67
CA HIS A 282 15.30 -4.70 -1.53
C HIS A 282 14.34 -4.52 -0.37
N ASP A 283 14.19 -3.28 0.11
CA ASP A 283 13.48 -3.04 1.36
C ASP A 283 13.01 -1.58 1.48
N ILE A 284 12.15 -1.32 2.46
CA ILE A 284 11.76 0.02 2.89
C ILE A 284 12.29 0.24 4.30
N VAL A 285 13.12 1.27 4.46
CA VAL A 285 13.72 1.62 5.75
C VAL A 285 13.34 3.04 6.18
N TYR A 286 13.22 3.25 7.48
CA TYR A 286 12.89 4.55 8.06
C TYR A 286 14.06 5.03 8.92
N LEU A 287 14.76 6.05 8.43
CA LEU A 287 15.93 6.65 9.10
C LEU A 287 15.54 7.84 9.96
N ARG A 288 16.16 7.96 11.12
CA ARG A 288 16.16 9.20 11.91
C ARG A 288 17.16 10.18 11.30
N GLY A 289 16.92 11.48 11.45
CA GLY A 289 17.82 12.51 10.91
C GLY A 289 19.29 12.33 11.33
N GLU A 290 19.55 11.81 12.52
CA GLU A 290 20.88 11.49 13.04
C GLU A 290 21.55 10.26 12.38
N GLU A 291 20.77 9.39 11.75
CA GLU A 291 21.25 8.20 11.01
C GLU A 291 21.64 8.54 9.57
N LEU A 292 21.16 9.69 9.07
CA LEU A 292 21.55 10.22 7.77
C LEU A 292 22.79 11.07 7.92
N GLN A 293 23.91 10.56 7.43
CA GLN A 293 25.19 11.26 7.45
C GLN A 293 25.39 12.08 6.18
N PRO A 294 26.04 13.23 6.26
CA PRO A 294 26.37 14.00 5.05
C PRO A 294 27.21 13.17 4.10
N PRO A 295 27.00 13.27 2.78
CA PRO A 295 27.71 12.46 1.81
C PRO A 295 29.20 12.81 1.80
N PRO A 296 30.10 11.83 1.72
CA PRO A 296 31.52 12.05 1.55
C PRO A 296 31.81 12.96 0.33
N ALA A 297 32.85 13.80 0.41
CA ALA A 297 33.21 14.73 -0.65
C ALA A 297 33.40 14.02 -2.02
N ALA A 298 34.02 12.85 -2.01
CA ALA A 298 34.22 12.04 -3.21
C ALA A 298 32.91 11.59 -3.89
N LEU A 299 31.85 11.35 -3.11
CA LEU A 299 30.52 11.01 -3.67
C LEU A 299 29.85 12.25 -4.29
N ARG A 300 29.96 13.42 -3.66
CA ARG A 300 29.45 14.68 -4.20
C ARG A 300 30.12 15.07 -5.51
N GLU A 301 31.44 14.90 -5.57
CA GLU A 301 32.20 15.17 -6.81
C GLU A 301 31.83 14.20 -7.93
N ARG A 302 31.55 12.92 -7.59
CA ARG A 302 31.22 11.90 -8.58
C ARG A 302 29.76 11.97 -9.07
N CYS A 303 28.82 12.16 -8.18
CA CYS A 303 27.38 12.01 -8.46
C CYS A 303 26.59 13.33 -8.45
N GLY A 304 27.17 14.43 -7.96
CA GLY A 304 26.54 15.76 -7.94
C GLY A 304 25.79 16.10 -6.65
N ALA A 305 25.04 17.20 -6.69
CA ALA A 305 24.33 17.76 -5.55
C ALA A 305 23.07 16.95 -5.15
N GLU A 306 22.67 16.04 -5.99
CA GLU A 306 21.47 15.21 -5.79
C GLU A 306 21.67 14.09 -4.77
N ILE A 307 22.91 13.90 -4.29
CA ILE A 307 23.18 13.03 -3.14
C ILE A 307 22.96 13.83 -1.87
N THR A 308 21.90 13.50 -1.15
CA THR A 308 21.50 14.18 0.09
C THR A 308 22.21 13.63 1.32
N GLY A 309 22.61 12.35 1.29
CA GLY A 309 23.24 11.72 2.44
C GLY A 309 23.71 10.30 2.16
N THR A 310 24.22 9.70 3.22
CA THR A 310 24.52 8.26 3.29
C THR A 310 24.00 7.68 4.58
N ALA A 311 23.58 6.42 4.54
CA ALA A 311 23.08 5.68 5.70
C ALA A 311 23.60 4.25 5.69
N LEU A 312 23.39 3.51 6.77
CA LEU A 312 23.74 2.10 6.88
C LEU A 312 22.47 1.23 6.76
N TYR A 313 22.52 0.26 5.86
CA TYR A 313 21.51 -0.77 5.70
C TYR A 313 22.17 -2.15 5.67
N ALA A 314 21.80 -3.03 6.58
CA ALA A 314 22.35 -4.39 6.68
C ALA A 314 23.90 -4.46 6.64
N GLY A 315 24.58 -3.47 7.28
CA GLY A 315 26.04 -3.36 7.30
C GLY A 315 26.68 -2.81 6.01
N ARG A 316 25.87 -2.32 5.07
CA ARG A 316 26.32 -1.71 3.81
C ARG A 316 25.96 -0.22 3.76
N ILE A 317 26.71 0.54 3.01
CA ILE A 317 26.43 1.97 2.80
C ILE A 317 25.33 2.08 1.76
N VAL A 318 24.30 2.84 2.07
CA VAL A 318 23.23 3.26 1.15
C VAL A 318 23.44 4.73 0.85
N THR A 319 23.53 5.08 -0.42
CA THR A 319 23.62 6.46 -0.90
C THR A 319 22.23 7.02 -1.12
N VAL A 320 21.84 8.06 -0.37
CA VAL A 320 20.51 8.66 -0.47
C VAL A 320 20.48 9.69 -1.59
N VAL A 321 19.54 9.52 -2.52
CA VAL A 321 19.39 10.31 -3.73
C VAL A 321 18.08 11.10 -3.66
N ASP A 322 18.19 12.41 -3.89
CA ASP A 322 17.06 13.28 -4.21
C ASP A 322 16.62 13.00 -5.66
N LEU A 323 15.62 12.14 -5.78
CA LEU A 323 15.14 11.71 -7.09
C LEU A 323 14.50 12.84 -7.90
N PRO A 324 13.63 13.70 -7.33
CA PRO A 324 13.15 14.91 -8.00
C PRO A 324 14.29 15.80 -8.53
N ALA A 325 15.31 16.06 -7.72
CA ALA A 325 16.46 16.87 -8.15
C ALA A 325 17.27 16.19 -9.27
N LEU A 326 17.46 14.86 -9.17
CA LEU A 326 18.11 14.09 -10.22
C LEU A 326 17.35 14.18 -11.54
N LEU A 327 16.04 14.05 -11.52
CA LEU A 327 15.19 14.09 -12.72
C LEU A 327 15.02 15.50 -13.29
N ALA A 328 15.22 16.55 -12.49
CA ALA A 328 15.15 17.93 -12.94
C ALA A 328 16.41 18.42 -13.70
N ARG A 329 17.46 17.60 -13.83
CA ARG A 329 18.64 17.97 -14.62
C ARG A 329 18.25 18.23 -16.07
N GLU A 330 18.81 19.28 -16.69
CA GLU A 330 18.59 19.62 -18.09
C GLU A 330 18.92 18.45 -19.04
N ALA A 331 19.87 17.59 -18.68
CA ALA A 331 20.23 16.41 -19.43
C ALA A 331 19.12 15.36 -19.59
N TRP A 332 18.07 15.42 -18.76
CA TRP A 332 16.92 14.51 -18.80
C TRP A 332 15.74 15.08 -19.57
N ILE A 333 15.72 16.38 -19.82
CA ILE A 333 14.64 17.06 -20.52
C ILE A 333 14.96 17.08 -22.01
N VAL A 334 14.25 16.27 -22.79
CA VAL A 334 14.36 16.29 -24.25
C VAL A 334 13.43 17.38 -24.77
N ASN A 335 13.97 18.57 -24.98
CA ASN A 335 13.29 19.70 -25.63
C ASN A 335 13.78 19.81 -27.09
N GLU A 336 13.37 18.88 -27.94
CA GLU A 336 13.52 19.08 -29.38
C GLU A 336 12.33 19.88 -29.89
N GLN A 337 12.56 21.16 -30.18
CA GLN A 337 11.62 21.91 -31.01
C GLN A 337 11.67 21.33 -32.43
N VAL A 338 10.56 20.72 -32.84
CA VAL A 338 10.30 20.29 -34.22
C VAL A 338 10.04 21.51 -35.11
#